data_6b785eb13cbc6a1e716efb8b6a324f73
#
_entry.id   6b785eb13cbc6a1e716efb8b6a324f73
#
_cell.length_a   1.000
_cell.length_b   1.000
_cell.length_c   1.000
_cell.angle_alpha   90.00
_cell.angle_beta   90.00
_cell.angle_gamma   90.00
#
_symmetry.space_group_name_H-M   'P 1'
#
loop_
_entity.id
_entity.type
_entity.pdbx_description
1 polymer ?
#
loop_
_entity_poly.entity_id
_entity_poly.type
_entity_poly.pdbx_seq_one_letter_code
_entity_poly.pdbx_strand_id
1 'polypeptide(L)'
;EKRRITSTAANLVINNALAKAKDVANKLDSGVVIGCDTIVSAENKIIGKPNDLADAKIILKFLSRRPQLVYTGLALIDIDNKKTLTGFEKTKVYMHKLSDKEIDRYFRKVSPLDKAGAFDIQRYGGLFIKRIDGCFYNVVGLPLAKLYQMLKKFGIQILVILLAANLFGCASEYNVATGREDLIMFDNEAEIKMGQSVARSFEEKYKPVQDYALQAKVDEIGQKIVAVCDRKDINYRFKVLDEKEVNAVSLPGGYVYLFKGLTDKVDNDNEIAGVIAHEVGHIVAKHIIKKLQAALGYNLMNILLIPTRNAQAIQGANAAFAAVFLAYSQEDELLADKLAVKYTKLAGYNPEGVLTLLEKLKDEKEIREFSYWRTHPYITQRIAMVRSQLRGGMDFIDYINIENKSP
;
A
#
# COMPACT_ATOMS: atom_id res chain seq x y z
N GLU A 1 -37.74 -0.98 7.55
CA GLU A 1 -38.27 -2.31 7.16
C GLU A 1 -37.26 -3.36 7.58
N LYS A 2 -37.57 -4.04 8.71
CA LYS A 2 -36.76 -5.17 9.20
C LYS A 2 -36.94 -6.33 8.23
N ARG A 3 -36.06 -6.46 7.24
CA ARG A 3 -35.91 -7.72 6.51
C ARG A 3 -35.62 -8.81 7.54
N ARG A 4 -36.55 -9.73 7.74
CA ARG A 4 -36.30 -11.01 8.40
C ARG A 4 -35.19 -11.69 7.62
N ILE A 5 -33.97 -11.70 8.18
CA ILE A 5 -32.82 -12.39 7.61
C ILE A 5 -33.11 -13.88 7.76
N THR A 6 -33.76 -14.47 6.77
CA THR A 6 -33.96 -15.93 6.66
C THR A 6 -32.73 -16.64 6.13
N SER A 7 -31.66 -15.91 5.79
CA SER A 7 -30.37 -16.46 5.40
C SER A 7 -29.49 -16.61 6.64
N THR A 8 -28.92 -17.80 6.82
CA THR A 8 -27.87 -18.02 7.84
C THR A 8 -26.67 -17.11 7.53
N ALA A 9 -25.87 -16.79 8.56
CA ALA A 9 -24.62 -16.00 8.36
C ALA A 9 -23.73 -16.59 7.26
N ALA A 10 -23.74 -17.93 7.10
CA ALA A 10 -23.04 -18.62 6.04
C ALA A 10 -23.54 -18.25 4.63
N ASN A 11 -24.88 -18.22 4.43
CA ASN A 11 -25.46 -17.85 3.15
C ASN A 11 -25.17 -16.38 2.78
N LEU A 12 -25.17 -15.50 3.79
CA LEU A 12 -24.87 -14.09 3.58
C LEU A 12 -23.43 -13.90 3.04
N VAL A 13 -22.42 -14.48 3.69
CA VAL A 13 -21.03 -14.35 3.24
C VAL A 13 -20.79 -15.00 1.88
N ILE A 14 -21.45 -16.13 1.60
CA ILE A 14 -21.39 -16.80 0.29
C ILE A 14 -21.96 -15.88 -0.80
N ASN A 15 -23.15 -15.33 -0.57
CA ASN A 15 -23.80 -14.46 -1.55
C ASN A 15 -23.00 -13.17 -1.80
N ASN A 16 -22.46 -12.55 -0.76
CA ASN A 16 -21.61 -11.38 -0.90
C ASN A 16 -20.32 -11.70 -1.65
N ALA A 17 -19.64 -12.80 -1.31
CA ALA A 17 -18.44 -13.26 -2.01
C ALA A 17 -18.73 -13.53 -3.50
N LEU A 18 -19.84 -14.18 -3.80
CA LEU A 18 -20.27 -14.47 -5.17
C LEU A 18 -20.60 -13.19 -5.96
N ALA A 19 -21.28 -12.22 -5.34
CA ALA A 19 -21.59 -10.95 -5.96
C ALA A 19 -20.31 -10.18 -6.33
N LYS A 20 -19.35 -10.11 -5.39
CA LYS A 20 -18.04 -9.50 -5.64
C LYS A 20 -17.27 -10.20 -6.76
N ALA A 21 -17.26 -11.54 -6.76
CA ALA A 21 -16.59 -12.31 -7.81
C ALA A 21 -17.22 -12.08 -9.18
N LYS A 22 -18.55 -12.04 -9.27
CA LYS A 22 -19.29 -11.78 -10.51
C LYS A 22 -19.02 -10.38 -11.07
N ASP A 23 -18.98 -9.36 -10.23
CA ASP A 23 -18.70 -7.98 -10.66
C ASP A 23 -17.32 -7.87 -11.34
N VAL A 24 -16.33 -8.60 -10.84
CA VAL A 24 -15.00 -8.66 -11.44
C VAL A 24 -14.97 -9.56 -12.67
N ALA A 25 -15.58 -10.75 -12.60
CA ALA A 25 -15.59 -11.72 -13.71
C ALA A 25 -16.27 -11.15 -14.97
N ASN A 26 -17.30 -10.32 -14.82
CA ASN A 26 -17.97 -9.66 -15.94
C ASN A 26 -17.10 -8.63 -16.70
N LYS A 27 -15.94 -8.27 -16.16
CA LYS A 27 -15.00 -7.29 -16.73
C LYS A 27 -13.77 -7.94 -17.33
N LEU A 28 -13.69 -9.26 -17.28
CA LEU A 28 -12.52 -10.05 -17.70
C LEU A 28 -12.94 -11.05 -18.78
N ASP A 29 -12.06 -11.31 -19.74
CA ASP A 29 -12.31 -12.24 -20.84
C ASP A 29 -11.90 -13.68 -20.49
N SER A 30 -11.00 -13.89 -19.53
CA SER A 30 -10.48 -15.21 -19.14
C SER A 30 -9.95 -15.24 -17.72
N GLY A 31 -9.72 -16.42 -17.17
CA GLY A 31 -9.07 -16.65 -15.89
C GLY A 31 -10.02 -17.07 -14.76
N VAL A 32 -9.49 -17.14 -13.54
CA VAL A 32 -10.26 -17.54 -12.35
C VAL A 32 -10.34 -16.37 -11.37
N VAL A 33 -11.57 -15.95 -11.07
CA VAL A 33 -11.86 -14.88 -10.10
C VAL A 33 -12.18 -15.47 -8.73
N ILE A 34 -11.54 -14.96 -7.69
CA ILE A 34 -11.77 -15.33 -6.30
C ILE A 34 -12.44 -14.14 -5.59
N GLY A 35 -13.68 -14.34 -5.15
CA GLY A 35 -14.40 -13.40 -4.29
C GLY A 35 -14.38 -13.86 -2.84
N CYS A 36 -14.27 -12.91 -1.93
CA CYS A 36 -14.25 -13.18 -0.49
C CYS A 36 -15.07 -12.14 0.27
N ASP A 37 -15.79 -12.58 1.31
CA ASP A 37 -16.51 -11.69 2.21
C ASP A 37 -16.51 -12.25 3.63
N THR A 38 -16.23 -11.38 4.62
CA THR A 38 -16.09 -11.78 6.03
C THR A 38 -17.03 -10.99 6.91
N ILE A 39 -17.73 -11.69 7.79
CA ILE A 39 -18.55 -11.09 8.84
C ILE A 39 -18.22 -11.67 10.21
N VAL A 40 -18.44 -10.86 11.23
CA VAL A 40 -18.41 -11.27 12.63
C VAL A 40 -19.84 -11.44 13.15
N SER A 41 -20.10 -12.48 13.92
CA SER A 41 -21.40 -12.71 14.55
C SER A 41 -21.21 -13.03 16.04
N ALA A 42 -22.01 -12.44 16.89
CA ALA A 42 -22.08 -12.75 18.32
C ALA A 42 -23.53 -12.72 18.78
N GLU A 43 -23.94 -13.69 19.59
CA GLU A 43 -25.33 -13.82 20.09
C GLU A 43 -26.36 -13.77 18.94
N ASN A 44 -26.09 -14.45 17.84
CA ASN A 44 -26.94 -14.48 16.65
C ASN A 44 -27.16 -13.11 15.96
N LYS A 45 -26.36 -12.10 16.33
CA LYS A 45 -26.36 -10.80 15.67
C LYS A 45 -25.13 -10.68 14.78
N ILE A 46 -25.30 -10.13 13.58
CA ILE A 46 -24.20 -9.78 12.69
C ILE A 46 -23.64 -8.46 13.17
N ILE A 47 -22.33 -8.43 13.38
CA ILE A 47 -21.57 -7.25 13.79
C ILE A 47 -20.86 -6.71 12.57
N GLY A 48 -21.27 -5.54 12.11
CA GLY A 48 -20.69 -4.84 10.97
C GLY A 48 -19.41 -4.10 11.31
N LYS A 49 -19.02 -3.22 10.36
CA LYS A 49 -18.02 -2.19 10.64
C LYS A 49 -18.64 -1.10 11.51
N PRO A 50 -17.87 -0.52 12.44
CA PRO A 50 -18.36 0.59 13.26
C PRO A 50 -18.58 1.86 12.42
N ASN A 51 -19.53 2.68 12.83
CA ASN A 51 -19.82 3.96 12.20
C ASN A 51 -18.83 5.04 12.60
N ASP A 52 -18.34 4.99 13.83
CA ASP A 52 -17.39 5.92 14.43
C ASP A 52 -16.59 5.24 15.56
N LEU A 53 -15.69 6.00 16.19
CA LEU A 53 -14.85 5.48 17.29
C LEU A 53 -15.65 5.12 18.55
N ALA A 54 -16.77 5.81 18.82
CA ALA A 54 -17.62 5.50 19.97
C ALA A 54 -18.35 4.16 19.76
N ASP A 55 -18.91 3.95 18.56
CA ASP A 55 -19.51 2.70 18.14
C ASP A 55 -18.48 1.56 18.13
N ALA A 56 -17.28 1.80 17.61
CA ALA A 56 -16.17 0.86 17.66
C ALA A 56 -15.83 0.40 19.08
N LYS A 57 -15.81 1.32 20.04
CA LYS A 57 -15.56 1.02 21.45
C LYS A 57 -16.66 0.16 22.07
N ILE A 58 -17.92 0.46 21.75
CA ILE A 58 -19.07 -0.33 22.20
C ILE A 58 -18.98 -1.74 21.63
N ILE A 59 -18.73 -1.87 20.32
CA ILE A 59 -18.60 -3.15 19.63
C ILE A 59 -17.47 -3.98 20.23
N LEU A 60 -16.27 -3.43 20.35
CA LEU A 60 -15.11 -4.17 20.84
C LEU A 60 -15.29 -4.59 22.32
N LYS A 61 -15.87 -3.72 23.14
CA LYS A 61 -16.22 -4.02 24.53
C LYS A 61 -17.27 -5.13 24.63
N PHE A 62 -18.24 -5.14 23.73
CA PHE A 62 -19.24 -6.19 23.63
C PHE A 62 -18.60 -7.54 23.24
N LEU A 63 -17.74 -7.55 22.21
CA LEU A 63 -17.09 -8.76 21.71
C LEU A 63 -16.05 -9.32 22.70
N SER A 64 -15.36 -8.48 23.47
CA SER A 64 -14.36 -8.92 24.45
C SER A 64 -14.93 -9.73 25.61
N ARG A 65 -16.25 -9.77 25.80
CA ARG A 65 -16.93 -10.48 26.89
C ARG A 65 -17.59 -11.78 26.46
N ARG A 66 -17.56 -12.13 25.17
CA ARG A 66 -18.32 -13.25 24.59
C ARG A 66 -17.55 -13.94 23.50
N PRO A 67 -17.79 -15.24 23.31
CA PRO A 67 -17.32 -15.87 22.09
C PRO A 67 -17.99 -15.27 20.86
N GLN A 68 -17.20 -15.03 19.83
CA GLN A 68 -17.68 -14.55 18.54
C GLN A 68 -17.41 -15.58 17.45
N LEU A 69 -18.25 -15.60 16.44
CA LEU A 69 -18.12 -16.44 15.26
C LEU A 69 -17.72 -15.56 14.06
N VAL A 70 -16.63 -15.89 13.44
CA VAL A 70 -16.18 -15.27 12.19
C VAL A 70 -16.53 -16.22 11.06
N TYR A 71 -17.28 -15.72 10.08
CA TYR A 71 -17.63 -16.43 8.86
C TYR A 71 -16.97 -15.73 7.69
N THR A 72 -16.30 -16.52 6.85
CA THR A 72 -15.77 -16.01 5.57
C THR A 72 -16.31 -16.87 4.43
N GLY A 73 -17.04 -16.24 3.52
CA GLY A 73 -17.51 -16.81 2.27
C GLY A 73 -16.43 -16.72 1.21
N LEU A 74 -16.35 -17.75 0.37
CA LEU A 74 -15.50 -17.83 -0.81
C LEU A 74 -16.37 -18.12 -2.04
N ALA A 75 -16.06 -17.48 -3.14
CA ALA A 75 -16.61 -17.78 -4.46
C ALA A 75 -15.47 -17.81 -5.47
N LEU A 76 -15.37 -18.88 -6.23
CA LEU A 76 -14.45 -19.05 -7.34
C LEU A 76 -15.27 -19.10 -8.64
N ILE A 77 -14.91 -18.27 -9.60
CA ILE A 77 -15.53 -18.24 -10.94
C ILE A 77 -14.40 -18.48 -11.96
N ASP A 78 -14.49 -19.59 -12.67
CA ASP A 78 -13.67 -19.90 -13.82
C ASP A 78 -14.40 -19.41 -15.06
N ILE A 79 -13.86 -18.34 -15.65
CA ILE A 79 -14.47 -17.65 -16.80
C ILE A 79 -14.39 -18.55 -18.04
N ASP A 80 -13.24 -19.19 -18.24
CA ASP A 80 -12.95 -20.01 -19.42
C ASP A 80 -13.87 -21.25 -19.48
N ASN A 81 -14.02 -21.93 -18.34
CA ASN A 81 -14.82 -23.14 -18.23
C ASN A 81 -16.27 -22.88 -17.74
N LYS A 82 -16.65 -21.63 -17.50
CA LYS A 82 -17.97 -21.22 -17.00
C LYS A 82 -18.40 -21.96 -15.73
N LYS A 83 -17.43 -22.28 -14.87
CA LYS A 83 -17.67 -22.99 -13.61
C LYS A 83 -17.68 -22.02 -12.44
N THR A 84 -18.58 -22.25 -11.49
CA THR A 84 -18.63 -21.48 -10.24
C THR A 84 -18.65 -22.44 -9.07
N LEU A 85 -17.81 -22.19 -8.07
CA LEU A 85 -17.78 -22.93 -6.82
C LEU A 85 -17.85 -21.95 -5.66
N THR A 86 -18.74 -22.22 -4.70
CA THR A 86 -18.87 -21.40 -3.49
C THR A 86 -18.66 -22.25 -2.24
N GLY A 87 -18.25 -21.61 -1.16
CA GLY A 87 -18.09 -22.23 0.12
C GLY A 87 -17.92 -21.21 1.23
N PHE A 88 -17.84 -21.67 2.46
CA PHE A 88 -17.53 -20.80 3.59
C PHE A 88 -16.68 -21.55 4.62
N GLU A 89 -16.03 -20.77 5.47
CA GLU A 89 -15.33 -21.23 6.66
C GLU A 89 -15.89 -20.52 7.90
N LYS A 90 -15.89 -21.21 9.05
CA LYS A 90 -16.37 -20.68 10.31
C LYS A 90 -15.34 -20.91 11.41
N THR A 91 -15.01 -19.86 12.15
CA THR A 91 -14.06 -19.91 13.26
C THR A 91 -14.65 -19.23 14.49
N LYS A 92 -14.47 -19.84 15.64
CA LYS A 92 -14.89 -19.27 16.92
C LYS A 92 -13.69 -18.61 17.60
N VAL A 93 -13.85 -17.34 17.97
CA VAL A 93 -12.80 -16.52 18.58
C VAL A 93 -13.20 -16.16 20.00
N TYR A 94 -12.26 -16.30 20.92
CA TYR A 94 -12.41 -15.94 22.33
C TYR A 94 -11.41 -14.84 22.66
N MET A 95 -11.89 -13.74 23.24
CA MET A 95 -11.06 -12.61 23.64
C MET A 95 -10.90 -12.56 25.17
N HIS A 96 -9.85 -11.89 25.62
CA HIS A 96 -9.76 -11.39 26.97
C HIS A 96 -10.76 -10.25 27.17
N LYS A 97 -11.27 -10.10 28.41
CA LYS A 97 -12.11 -8.95 28.76
C LYS A 97 -11.26 -7.69 28.72
N LEU A 98 -11.66 -6.71 27.92
CA LEU A 98 -10.94 -5.46 27.73
C LEU A 98 -11.52 -4.33 28.60
N SER A 99 -10.64 -3.55 29.20
CA SER A 99 -10.96 -2.26 29.83
C SER A 99 -11.05 -1.14 28.79
N ASP A 100 -11.71 -0.04 29.16
CA ASP A 100 -11.80 1.13 28.30
C ASP A 100 -10.43 1.72 27.96
N LYS A 101 -9.49 1.68 28.92
CA LYS A 101 -8.11 2.15 28.71
C LYS A 101 -7.33 1.31 27.69
N GLU A 102 -7.53 0.00 27.66
CA GLU A 102 -6.90 -0.90 26.68
C GLU A 102 -7.48 -0.66 25.28
N ILE A 103 -8.80 -0.50 25.17
CA ILE A 103 -9.47 -0.19 23.90
C ILE A 103 -8.99 1.16 23.35
N ASP A 104 -8.95 2.21 24.21
CA ASP A 104 -8.49 3.52 23.80
C ASP A 104 -7.00 3.53 23.37
N ARG A 105 -6.18 2.71 24.06
CA ARG A 105 -4.76 2.52 23.66
C ARG A 105 -4.64 1.81 22.31
N TYR A 106 -5.47 0.81 22.07
CA TYR A 106 -5.51 0.09 20.80
C TYR A 106 -5.92 1.02 19.64
N PHE A 107 -6.98 1.81 19.80
CA PHE A 107 -7.46 2.73 18.77
C PHE A 107 -6.48 3.85 18.42
N ARG A 108 -5.57 4.19 19.33
CA ARG A 108 -4.46 5.10 19.02
C ARG A 108 -3.40 4.49 18.07
N LYS A 109 -3.35 3.17 17.97
CA LYS A 109 -2.37 2.43 17.16
C LYS A 109 -2.96 1.85 15.87
N VAL A 110 -4.27 1.58 15.86
CA VAL A 110 -4.97 0.89 14.77
C VAL A 110 -6.31 1.55 14.56
N SER A 111 -6.65 1.91 13.32
CA SER A 111 -8.01 2.35 12.98
C SER A 111 -8.98 1.18 13.06
N PRO A 112 -10.05 1.25 13.86
CA PRO A 112 -11.05 0.19 13.93
C PRO A 112 -12.14 0.29 12.85
N LEU A 113 -12.25 1.43 12.14
CA LEU A 113 -13.42 1.79 11.33
C LEU A 113 -13.59 0.96 10.06
N ASP A 114 -12.51 0.40 9.54
CA ASP A 114 -12.51 -0.45 8.36
C ASP A 114 -12.69 -1.95 8.66
N LYS A 115 -12.81 -2.32 9.95
CA LYS A 115 -12.79 -3.72 10.41
C LYS A 115 -14.13 -4.16 10.98
N ALA A 116 -14.63 -5.30 10.49
CA ALA A 116 -15.81 -5.94 11.12
C ALA A 116 -15.48 -6.35 12.55
N GLY A 117 -16.31 -5.90 13.50
CA GLY A 117 -16.06 -6.12 14.92
C GLY A 117 -15.04 -5.19 15.57
N ALA A 118 -14.57 -4.15 14.87
CA ALA A 118 -13.67 -3.11 15.37
C ALA A 118 -12.28 -3.59 15.81
N PHE A 119 -11.81 -4.76 15.35
CA PHE A 119 -10.46 -5.27 15.64
C PHE A 119 -9.92 -6.07 14.44
N ASP A 120 -8.61 -6.25 14.40
CA ASP A 120 -7.99 -7.29 13.59
C ASP A 120 -7.25 -8.29 14.49
N ILE A 121 -7.10 -9.53 14.02
CA ILE A 121 -6.37 -10.56 14.75
C ILE A 121 -4.87 -10.47 14.54
N GLN A 122 -4.46 -9.71 13.55
CA GLN A 122 -3.08 -9.44 13.21
C GLN A 122 -2.58 -8.27 14.07
N ARG A 123 -1.29 -8.08 14.16
CA ARG A 123 -0.67 -6.97 14.91
C ARG A 123 -1.20 -6.88 16.36
N TYR A 124 -1.54 -5.66 16.78
CA TYR A 124 -1.93 -5.36 18.18
C TYR A 124 -3.22 -6.05 18.64
N GLY A 125 -4.15 -6.30 17.72
CA GLY A 125 -5.41 -6.98 18.07
C GLY A 125 -5.22 -8.43 18.46
N GLY A 126 -4.14 -9.08 18.02
CA GLY A 126 -3.77 -10.43 18.45
C GLY A 126 -3.55 -10.56 19.95
N LEU A 127 -3.14 -9.48 20.64
CA LEU A 127 -2.95 -9.44 22.10
C LEU A 127 -4.26 -9.64 22.86
N PHE A 128 -5.40 -9.38 22.23
CA PHE A 128 -6.72 -9.53 22.87
C PHE A 128 -7.26 -10.95 22.76
N ILE A 129 -6.66 -11.77 21.92
CA ILE A 129 -7.18 -13.12 21.62
C ILE A 129 -6.69 -14.10 22.66
N LYS A 130 -7.65 -14.69 23.36
CA LYS A 130 -7.40 -15.76 24.34
C LYS A 130 -7.24 -17.13 23.66
N ARG A 131 -8.07 -17.41 22.64
CA ARG A 131 -8.11 -18.69 21.93
C ARG A 131 -8.89 -18.57 20.63
N ILE A 132 -8.48 -19.33 19.65
CA ILE A 132 -9.19 -19.55 18.39
C ILE A 132 -9.57 -21.03 18.30
N ASP A 133 -10.80 -21.29 17.87
CA ASP A 133 -11.31 -22.63 17.62
C ASP A 133 -11.74 -22.67 16.15
N GLY A 134 -10.86 -23.19 15.29
CA GLY A 134 -10.98 -23.20 13.84
C GLY A 134 -9.75 -22.62 13.12
N CYS A 135 -9.97 -22.01 11.97
CA CYS A 135 -8.92 -21.52 11.09
C CYS A 135 -8.50 -20.07 11.39
N PHE A 136 -7.24 -19.84 11.74
CA PHE A 136 -6.70 -18.49 11.94
C PHE A 136 -6.87 -17.61 10.68
N TYR A 137 -6.54 -18.15 9.51
CA TYR A 137 -6.66 -17.43 8.24
C TYR A 137 -8.11 -17.06 7.87
N ASN A 138 -9.08 -17.80 8.39
CA ASN A 138 -10.49 -17.41 8.28
C ASN A 138 -10.77 -16.12 9.06
N VAL A 139 -10.19 -15.95 10.23
CA VAL A 139 -10.34 -14.73 11.04
C VAL A 139 -9.63 -13.54 10.39
N VAL A 140 -8.52 -13.79 9.71
CA VAL A 140 -7.81 -12.77 8.90
C VAL A 140 -8.66 -12.33 7.69
N GLY A 141 -9.56 -13.21 7.19
CA GLY A 141 -10.47 -12.90 6.09
C GLY A 141 -10.26 -13.71 4.82
N LEU A 142 -9.25 -14.60 4.77
CA LEU A 142 -9.04 -15.52 3.64
C LEU A 142 -8.67 -16.92 4.15
N PRO A 143 -9.62 -17.86 4.25
CA PRO A 143 -9.38 -19.21 4.77
C PRO A 143 -8.58 -20.06 3.78
N LEU A 144 -7.24 -20.00 3.86
CA LEU A 144 -6.31 -20.58 2.90
C LEU A 144 -6.52 -22.10 2.69
N ALA A 145 -6.75 -22.86 3.76
CA ALA A 145 -6.98 -24.30 3.65
C ALA A 145 -8.25 -24.62 2.84
N LYS A 146 -9.31 -23.83 3.06
CA LYS A 146 -10.57 -23.97 2.31
C LYS A 146 -10.39 -23.54 0.86
N LEU A 147 -9.74 -22.42 0.62
CA LEU A 147 -9.41 -21.93 -0.71
C LEU A 147 -8.59 -22.97 -1.49
N TYR A 148 -7.56 -23.56 -0.86
CA TYR A 148 -6.76 -24.64 -1.45
C TYR A 148 -7.62 -25.82 -1.92
N GLN A 149 -8.52 -26.30 -1.06
CA GLN A 149 -9.42 -27.40 -1.40
C GLN A 149 -10.36 -27.05 -2.57
N MET A 150 -10.82 -25.79 -2.62
CA MET A 150 -11.68 -25.31 -3.69
C MET A 150 -10.90 -25.20 -5.02
N LEU A 151 -9.70 -24.64 -5.02
CA LEU A 151 -8.82 -24.55 -6.19
C LEU A 151 -8.43 -25.93 -6.74
N LYS A 152 -8.17 -26.90 -5.85
CA LYS A 152 -7.93 -28.29 -6.26
C LYS A 152 -9.10 -28.89 -7.03
N LYS A 153 -10.36 -28.55 -6.66
CA LYS A 153 -11.57 -29.01 -7.39
C LYS A 153 -11.69 -28.39 -8.78
N PHE A 154 -11.04 -27.25 -9.02
CA PHE A 154 -10.92 -26.63 -10.34
C PHE A 154 -9.76 -27.24 -11.17
N GLY A 155 -9.00 -28.19 -10.62
CA GLY A 155 -7.83 -28.76 -11.28
C GLY A 155 -6.59 -27.85 -11.23
N ILE A 156 -6.63 -26.77 -10.45
CA ILE A 156 -5.51 -25.85 -10.30
C ILE A 156 -4.50 -26.44 -9.33
N GLN A 157 -3.33 -26.82 -9.85
CA GLN A 157 -2.24 -27.37 -9.05
C GLN A 157 -1.44 -26.25 -8.37
N ILE A 158 -1.83 -25.90 -7.14
CA ILE A 158 -1.16 -24.85 -6.35
C ILE A 158 0.31 -25.19 -6.06
N LEU A 159 0.68 -26.48 -6.07
CA LEU A 159 2.08 -26.89 -5.89
C LEU A 159 3.01 -26.25 -6.94
N VAL A 160 2.55 -26.08 -8.17
CA VAL A 160 3.31 -25.41 -9.24
C VAL A 160 3.43 -23.90 -8.93
N ILE A 161 2.39 -23.28 -8.39
CA ILE A 161 2.40 -21.86 -8.00
C ILE A 161 3.31 -21.66 -6.79
N LEU A 162 3.29 -22.56 -5.80
CA LEU A 162 4.19 -22.51 -4.63
C LEU A 162 5.64 -22.83 -5.00
N LEU A 163 5.90 -23.72 -5.95
CA LEU A 163 7.25 -23.93 -6.47
C LEU A 163 7.76 -22.72 -7.27
N ALA A 164 6.90 -22.10 -8.06
CA ALA A 164 7.24 -20.87 -8.76
C ALA A 164 7.47 -19.70 -7.79
N ALA A 165 6.68 -19.58 -6.73
CA ALA A 165 6.88 -18.57 -5.68
C ALA A 165 8.18 -18.78 -4.87
N ASN A 166 8.64 -20.03 -4.70
CA ASN A 166 9.92 -20.31 -4.04
C ASN A 166 11.14 -20.07 -4.96
N LEU A 167 10.94 -19.96 -6.27
CA LEU A 167 11.99 -19.54 -7.22
C LEU A 167 12.18 -18.02 -7.23
N PHE A 168 11.21 -17.27 -6.75
CA PHE A 168 11.31 -15.86 -6.45
C PHE A 168 11.45 -15.73 -4.93
N GLY A 169 12.70 -15.76 -4.43
CA GLY A 169 12.97 -15.69 -2.99
C GLY A 169 12.24 -14.50 -2.35
N CYS A 170 11.17 -14.78 -1.60
CA CYS A 170 10.57 -13.80 -0.70
C CYS A 170 11.54 -13.63 0.47
N ALA A 171 12.47 -12.69 0.36
CA ALA A 171 13.27 -12.24 1.50
C ALA A 171 12.48 -11.16 2.24
N SER A 172 12.34 -11.30 3.55
CA SER A 172 12.03 -10.13 4.38
C SER A 172 13.25 -9.22 4.34
N GLU A 173 13.04 -7.97 4.01
CA GLU A 173 14.11 -6.98 3.96
C GLU A 173 13.84 -5.88 4.98
N TYR A 174 14.87 -5.54 5.77
CA TYR A 174 14.75 -4.45 6.72
C TYR A 174 14.61 -3.13 6.01
N ASN A 175 13.47 -2.47 6.22
CA ASN A 175 13.20 -1.15 5.65
C ASN A 175 13.71 -0.07 6.60
N VAL A 176 14.79 0.59 6.20
CA VAL A 176 15.46 1.63 7.00
C VAL A 176 14.57 2.84 7.29
N ALA A 177 13.56 3.11 6.45
CA ALA A 177 12.64 4.22 6.64
C ALA A 177 11.55 3.93 7.68
N THR A 178 11.11 2.68 7.78
CA THR A 178 10.03 2.27 8.69
C THR A 178 10.55 1.60 9.95
N GLY A 179 11.82 1.19 9.97
CA GLY A 179 12.40 0.41 11.06
C GLY A 179 11.82 -1.00 11.19
N ARG A 180 11.19 -1.53 10.13
CA ARG A 180 10.48 -2.82 10.12
C ARG A 180 10.94 -3.71 8.99
N GLU A 181 10.69 -5.00 9.12
CA GLU A 181 10.84 -5.93 8.00
C GLU A 181 9.64 -5.81 7.06
N ASP A 182 9.92 -5.54 5.80
CA ASP A 182 8.95 -5.56 4.71
C ASP A 182 9.13 -6.83 3.89
N LEU A 183 8.01 -7.41 3.46
CA LEU A 183 8.04 -8.52 2.50
C LEU A 183 8.33 -7.95 1.10
N ILE A 184 9.58 -8.01 0.68
CA ILE A 184 10.03 -7.54 -0.63
C ILE A 184 10.34 -8.75 -1.51
N MET A 185 9.64 -8.86 -2.64
CA MET A 185 9.81 -9.95 -3.61
C MET A 185 10.99 -9.72 -4.54
N PHE A 186 11.48 -8.49 -4.63
CA PHE A 186 12.57 -8.09 -5.50
C PHE A 186 13.77 -7.69 -4.65
N ASP A 187 14.90 -8.36 -4.86
CA ASP A 187 16.16 -7.91 -4.29
C ASP A 187 16.66 -6.62 -4.96
N ASN A 188 17.69 -6.01 -4.43
CA ASN A 188 18.23 -4.75 -4.95
C ASN A 188 18.70 -4.87 -6.40
N GLU A 189 19.22 -6.01 -6.82
CA GLU A 189 19.68 -6.23 -8.20
C GLU A 189 18.49 -6.25 -9.18
N ALA A 190 17.42 -6.95 -8.82
CA ALA A 190 16.19 -6.97 -9.60
C ALA A 190 15.52 -5.59 -9.66
N GLU A 191 15.49 -4.85 -8.53
CA GLU A 191 15.01 -3.48 -8.46
C GLU A 191 15.77 -2.56 -9.42
N ILE A 192 17.12 -2.62 -9.42
CA ILE A 192 17.99 -1.81 -10.28
C ILE A 192 17.73 -2.15 -11.76
N LYS A 193 17.70 -3.42 -12.14
CA LYS A 193 17.46 -3.87 -13.52
C LYS A 193 16.09 -3.41 -14.02
N MET A 194 15.07 -3.55 -13.17
CA MET A 194 13.72 -3.09 -13.47
C MET A 194 13.68 -1.57 -13.64
N GLY A 195 14.30 -0.83 -12.71
CA GLY A 195 14.42 0.62 -12.80
C GLY A 195 15.09 1.10 -14.09
N GLN A 196 16.17 0.43 -14.50
CA GLN A 196 16.84 0.73 -15.79
C GLN A 196 15.91 0.53 -17.00
N SER A 197 15.11 -0.54 -16.99
CA SER A 197 14.18 -0.83 -18.08
C SER A 197 13.05 0.21 -18.13
N VAL A 198 12.45 0.52 -16.98
CA VAL A 198 11.37 1.51 -16.88
C VAL A 198 11.90 2.91 -17.21
N ALA A 199 13.08 3.29 -16.70
CA ALA A 199 13.71 4.59 -16.99
C ALA A 199 13.96 4.79 -18.48
N ARG A 200 14.43 3.74 -19.20
CA ARG A 200 14.61 3.81 -20.65
C ARG A 200 13.30 4.10 -21.37
N SER A 201 12.24 3.35 -21.07
CA SER A 201 10.92 3.58 -21.68
C SER A 201 10.35 4.95 -21.30
N PHE A 202 10.66 5.43 -20.09
CA PHE A 202 10.23 6.73 -19.60
C PHE A 202 10.92 7.86 -20.38
N GLU A 203 12.23 7.77 -20.60
CA GLU A 203 13.02 8.75 -21.35
C GLU A 203 12.79 8.68 -22.88
N GLU A 204 12.32 7.55 -23.41
CA GLU A 204 11.85 7.47 -24.79
C GLU A 204 10.57 8.28 -24.99
N LYS A 205 9.68 8.28 -23.99
CA LYS A 205 8.40 8.99 -24.04
C LYS A 205 8.53 10.46 -23.64
N TYR A 206 9.28 10.74 -22.58
CA TYR A 206 9.45 12.06 -22.00
C TYR A 206 10.90 12.51 -22.19
N LYS A 207 11.11 13.58 -22.95
CA LYS A 207 12.47 14.03 -23.30
C LYS A 207 13.08 14.90 -22.20
N PRO A 208 14.38 14.74 -21.90
CA PRO A 208 15.09 15.66 -21.01
C PRO A 208 15.09 17.09 -21.56
N VAL A 209 15.07 18.06 -20.64
CA VAL A 209 15.23 19.49 -21.01
C VAL A 209 16.61 19.75 -21.65
N GLN A 210 16.68 20.78 -22.52
CA GLN A 210 17.95 21.27 -23.06
C GLN A 210 18.57 22.39 -22.21
N ASP A 211 17.98 22.70 -21.04
CA ASP A 211 18.52 23.65 -20.08
C ASP A 211 19.52 22.96 -19.14
N TYR A 212 20.80 23.05 -19.57
CA TYR A 212 21.91 22.42 -18.81
C TYR A 212 22.11 23.05 -17.42
N ALA A 213 21.79 24.35 -17.25
CA ALA A 213 21.93 25.01 -15.96
C ALA A 213 20.91 24.49 -14.97
N LEU A 214 19.64 24.37 -15.38
CA LEU A 214 18.56 23.79 -14.57
C LEU A 214 18.87 22.31 -14.25
N GLN A 215 19.31 21.54 -15.24
CA GLN A 215 19.67 20.13 -15.03
C GLN A 215 20.80 19.97 -14.00
N ALA A 216 21.88 20.78 -14.13
CA ALA A 216 23.01 20.75 -13.20
C ALA A 216 22.60 21.14 -11.78
N LYS A 217 21.73 22.16 -11.63
CA LYS A 217 21.17 22.59 -10.34
C LYS A 217 20.38 21.45 -9.68
N VAL A 218 19.48 20.81 -10.41
CA VAL A 218 18.65 19.71 -9.88
C VAL A 218 19.53 18.52 -9.48
N ASP A 219 20.56 18.20 -10.27
CA ASP A 219 21.48 17.12 -9.91
C ASP A 219 22.30 17.48 -8.67
N GLU A 220 22.83 18.70 -8.55
CA GLU A 220 23.57 19.16 -7.37
C GLU A 220 22.72 19.06 -6.09
N ILE A 221 21.48 19.56 -6.12
CA ILE A 221 20.55 19.48 -5.00
C ILE A 221 20.27 18.01 -4.67
N GLY A 222 20.01 17.19 -5.68
CA GLY A 222 19.74 15.77 -5.52
C GLY A 222 20.89 15.03 -4.88
N GLN A 223 22.13 15.26 -5.31
CA GLN A 223 23.32 14.64 -4.70
C GLN A 223 23.50 15.04 -3.24
N LYS A 224 23.21 16.30 -2.85
CA LYS A 224 23.23 16.73 -1.44
C LYS A 224 22.16 16.02 -0.61
N ILE A 225 20.95 15.82 -1.14
CA ILE A 225 19.86 15.09 -0.46
C ILE A 225 20.24 13.62 -0.26
N VAL A 226 20.75 12.94 -1.29
CA VAL A 226 21.11 11.51 -1.18
C VAL A 226 22.37 11.29 -0.36
N ALA A 227 23.23 12.29 -0.22
CA ALA A 227 24.37 12.21 0.70
C ALA A 227 23.93 12.00 2.16
N VAL A 228 22.72 12.42 2.53
CA VAL A 228 22.17 12.32 3.90
C VAL A 228 20.98 11.36 4.03
N CYS A 229 20.48 10.78 2.94
CA CYS A 229 19.37 9.84 3.00
C CYS A 229 19.76 8.50 3.65
N ASP A 230 18.80 7.73 4.13
CA ASP A 230 19.04 6.50 4.88
C ASP A 230 19.38 5.29 3.99
N ARG A 231 19.16 5.35 2.67
CA ARG A 231 19.42 4.25 1.73
C ARG A 231 20.58 4.57 0.79
N LYS A 232 21.67 3.80 0.86
CA LYS A 232 22.94 4.01 0.13
C LYS A 232 23.32 2.89 -0.85
N ASP A 233 22.52 1.85 -0.92
CA ASP A 233 22.79 0.63 -1.68
C ASP A 233 22.42 0.73 -3.17
N ILE A 234 21.93 1.92 -3.62
CA ILE A 234 21.56 2.22 -4.98
C ILE A 234 22.19 3.53 -5.46
N ASN A 235 22.29 3.68 -6.78
CA ASN A 235 22.77 4.92 -7.42
C ASN A 235 21.61 5.81 -7.81
N TYR A 236 21.51 6.99 -7.21
CA TYR A 236 20.48 7.96 -7.55
C TYR A 236 20.82 8.79 -8.78
N ARG A 237 19.81 9.06 -9.59
CA ARG A 237 19.91 9.86 -10.82
C ARG A 237 18.74 10.83 -10.88
N PHE A 238 19.05 12.10 -11.16
CA PHE A 238 18.08 13.18 -11.21
C PHE A 238 18.04 13.74 -12.61
N LYS A 239 16.83 13.86 -13.18
CA LYS A 239 16.64 14.48 -14.50
C LYS A 239 15.45 15.40 -14.51
N VAL A 240 15.55 16.47 -15.29
CA VAL A 240 14.40 17.33 -15.58
C VAL A 240 13.88 16.97 -16.98
N LEU A 241 12.58 16.75 -17.08
CA LEU A 241 11.90 16.41 -18.34
C LEU A 241 11.17 17.65 -18.89
N ASP A 242 11.20 17.82 -20.21
CA ASP A 242 10.57 18.94 -20.92
C ASP A 242 9.04 18.73 -21.04
N GLU A 243 8.37 18.63 -19.90
CA GLU A 243 6.93 18.44 -19.78
C GLU A 243 6.30 19.60 -19.02
N LYS A 244 5.16 20.06 -19.50
CA LYS A 244 4.45 21.23 -18.93
C LYS A 244 3.61 20.87 -17.70
N GLU A 245 3.36 19.60 -17.48
CA GLU A 245 2.65 19.14 -16.28
C GLU A 245 3.43 19.47 -15.01
N VAL A 246 2.69 19.83 -13.97
CA VAL A 246 3.24 20.02 -12.64
C VAL A 246 3.34 18.64 -11.99
N ASN A 247 4.49 17.97 -12.14
CA ASN A 247 4.68 16.62 -11.59
C ASN A 247 6.14 16.33 -11.28
N ALA A 248 6.36 15.34 -10.39
CA ALA A 248 7.62 14.67 -10.18
C ALA A 248 7.34 13.17 -10.05
N VAL A 249 8.30 12.31 -10.35
CA VAL A 249 8.15 10.87 -10.28
C VAL A 249 9.45 10.22 -9.86
N SER A 250 9.36 9.26 -8.95
CA SER A 250 10.42 8.33 -8.63
C SER A 250 10.18 6.97 -9.27
N LEU A 251 11.24 6.34 -9.79
CA LEU A 251 11.21 4.98 -10.32
C LEU A 251 12.09 4.07 -9.47
N PRO A 252 11.90 2.74 -9.57
CA PRO A 252 12.78 1.78 -8.92
C PRO A 252 14.25 2.02 -9.27
N GLY A 253 15.17 1.63 -8.39
CA GLY A 253 16.60 1.70 -8.66
C GLY A 253 17.23 3.10 -8.65
N GLY A 254 16.53 4.10 -8.05
CA GLY A 254 17.13 5.41 -7.76
C GLY A 254 16.90 6.50 -8.82
N TYR A 255 15.99 6.34 -9.74
CA TYR A 255 15.69 7.37 -10.74
C TYR A 255 14.64 8.34 -10.21
N VAL A 256 14.91 9.64 -10.32
CA VAL A 256 14.00 10.74 -9.94
C VAL A 256 13.89 11.69 -11.10
N TYR A 257 12.67 11.96 -11.52
CA TYR A 257 12.35 12.87 -12.61
C TYR A 257 11.49 14.03 -12.10
N LEU A 258 11.91 15.26 -12.39
CA LEU A 258 11.11 16.45 -12.21
C LEU A 258 10.61 16.90 -13.58
N PHE A 259 9.34 17.27 -13.67
CA PHE A 259 8.79 17.85 -14.89
C PHE A 259 9.05 19.37 -14.89
N LYS A 260 9.34 19.91 -16.07
CA LYS A 260 9.63 21.33 -16.21
C LYS A 260 8.50 22.21 -15.65
N GLY A 261 7.24 21.82 -15.86
CA GLY A 261 6.10 22.53 -15.28
C GLY A 261 6.13 22.64 -13.76
N LEU A 262 6.73 21.66 -13.04
CA LEU A 262 6.95 21.78 -11.61
C LEU A 262 8.13 22.72 -11.29
N THR A 263 9.25 22.58 -12.01
CA THR A 263 10.41 23.45 -11.78
C THR A 263 10.14 24.91 -12.13
N ASP A 264 9.20 25.19 -13.00
CA ASP A 264 8.77 26.56 -13.34
C ASP A 264 7.87 27.19 -12.25
N LYS A 265 7.35 26.39 -11.31
CA LYS A 265 6.48 26.85 -10.21
C LYS A 265 7.18 27.04 -8.88
N VAL A 266 8.36 26.49 -8.73
CA VAL A 266 9.14 26.65 -7.50
C VAL A 266 9.90 28.00 -7.53
N ASP A 267 9.95 28.67 -6.39
CA ASP A 267 10.55 30.02 -6.30
C ASP A 267 12.03 29.95 -5.90
N ASN A 268 12.48 28.85 -5.29
CA ASN A 268 13.83 28.77 -4.73
C ASN A 268 14.31 27.30 -4.59
N ASP A 269 15.59 27.15 -4.30
CA ASP A 269 16.25 25.87 -4.16
C ASP A 269 15.74 25.03 -2.98
N ASN A 270 15.17 25.62 -1.95
CA ASN A 270 14.58 24.87 -0.82
C ASN A 270 13.32 24.11 -1.25
N GLU A 271 12.52 24.68 -2.16
CA GLU A 271 11.35 23.98 -2.70
C GLU A 271 11.76 22.87 -3.64
N ILE A 272 12.79 23.06 -4.49
CA ILE A 272 13.37 22.00 -5.34
C ILE A 272 13.89 20.86 -4.42
N ALA A 273 14.62 21.20 -3.37
CA ALA A 273 15.11 20.23 -2.40
C ALA A 273 13.96 19.49 -1.70
N GLY A 274 12.85 20.17 -1.41
CA GLY A 274 11.63 19.58 -0.87
C GLY A 274 11.04 18.51 -1.77
N VAL A 275 10.87 18.80 -3.08
CA VAL A 275 10.40 17.81 -4.08
C VAL A 275 11.33 16.61 -4.14
N ILE A 276 12.61 16.86 -4.36
CA ILE A 276 13.62 15.81 -4.51
C ILE A 276 13.66 14.93 -3.26
N ALA A 277 13.65 15.53 -2.09
CA ALA A 277 13.68 14.80 -0.82
C ALA A 277 12.41 13.95 -0.61
N HIS A 278 11.24 14.41 -1.08
CA HIS A 278 10.00 13.65 -1.06
C HIS A 278 10.09 12.41 -1.98
N GLU A 279 10.54 12.59 -3.22
CA GLU A 279 10.74 11.47 -4.18
C GLU A 279 11.79 10.47 -3.68
N VAL A 280 12.91 10.97 -3.13
CA VAL A 280 13.92 10.13 -2.46
C VAL A 280 13.30 9.39 -1.28
N GLY A 281 12.41 10.03 -0.52
CA GLY A 281 11.64 9.41 0.57
C GLY A 281 10.84 8.18 0.09
N HIS A 282 10.17 8.27 -1.06
CA HIS A 282 9.46 7.13 -1.64
C HIS A 282 10.41 5.98 -2.03
N ILE A 283 11.60 6.29 -2.54
CA ILE A 283 12.61 5.27 -2.89
C ILE A 283 13.18 4.62 -1.64
N VAL A 284 13.54 5.41 -0.61
CA VAL A 284 14.10 4.91 0.66
C VAL A 284 13.10 4.01 1.38
N ALA A 285 11.82 4.40 1.41
CA ALA A 285 10.73 3.62 2.01
C ALA A 285 10.25 2.46 1.12
N LYS A 286 10.84 2.28 -0.07
CA LYS A 286 10.48 1.24 -1.05
C LYS A 286 9.01 1.27 -1.50
N HIS A 287 8.36 2.44 -1.43
CA HIS A 287 6.94 2.58 -1.78
C HIS A 287 6.67 2.17 -3.23
N ILE A 288 7.56 2.55 -4.18
CA ILE A 288 7.40 2.20 -5.58
C ILE A 288 7.51 0.69 -5.81
N ILE A 289 8.42 0.00 -5.12
CA ILE A 289 8.58 -1.45 -5.21
C ILE A 289 7.36 -2.18 -4.63
N LYS A 290 6.85 -1.72 -3.48
CA LYS A 290 5.61 -2.26 -2.87
C LYS A 290 4.41 -2.08 -3.80
N LYS A 291 4.28 -0.90 -4.39
CA LYS A 291 3.21 -0.57 -5.36
C LYS A 291 3.30 -1.45 -6.60
N LEU A 292 4.50 -1.67 -7.09
CA LEU A 292 4.79 -2.54 -8.22
C LEU A 292 4.49 -4.01 -7.89
N GLN A 293 4.90 -4.50 -6.71
CA GLN A 293 4.57 -5.84 -6.25
C GLN A 293 3.05 -6.06 -6.16
N ALA A 294 2.31 -5.06 -5.69
CA ALA A 294 0.85 -5.12 -5.65
C ALA A 294 0.25 -5.17 -7.07
N ALA A 295 0.75 -4.34 -7.98
CA ALA A 295 0.31 -4.31 -9.37
C ALA A 295 0.69 -5.61 -10.13
N LEU A 296 1.89 -6.13 -9.91
CA LEU A 296 2.35 -7.40 -10.49
C LEU A 296 1.65 -8.60 -9.85
N GLY A 297 1.40 -8.59 -8.55
CA GLY A 297 0.62 -9.63 -7.87
C GLY A 297 -0.78 -9.76 -8.47
N TYR A 298 -1.39 -8.66 -8.87
CA TYR A 298 -2.64 -8.64 -9.63
C TYR A 298 -2.46 -9.20 -11.07
N ASN A 299 -1.32 -8.92 -11.72
CA ASN A 299 -1.04 -9.34 -13.10
C ASN A 299 -0.23 -10.64 -13.20
N LEU A 300 0.44 -11.09 -12.14
CA LEU A 300 1.28 -12.31 -12.17
C LEU A 300 0.47 -13.56 -12.53
N MET A 301 -0.79 -13.60 -12.10
CA MET A 301 -1.74 -14.64 -12.50
C MET A 301 -1.98 -14.62 -14.03
N ASN A 302 -1.99 -13.44 -14.65
CA ASN A 302 -2.17 -13.29 -16.08
C ASN A 302 -0.88 -13.56 -16.87
N ILE A 303 0.27 -13.15 -16.32
CA ILE A 303 1.58 -13.32 -16.97
C ILE A 303 2.02 -14.79 -17.01
N LEU A 304 1.70 -15.59 -15.98
CA LEU A 304 2.01 -17.03 -15.94
C LEU A 304 1.21 -17.86 -16.96
N LEU A 305 0.13 -17.30 -17.51
CA LEU A 305 -0.71 -17.96 -18.51
C LEU A 305 -0.27 -17.69 -19.96
N ILE A 306 0.74 -16.84 -20.19
CA ILE A 306 1.21 -16.47 -21.53
C ILE A 306 2.32 -17.41 -22.00
N PRO A 307 2.20 -18.02 -23.21
CA PRO A 307 3.09 -19.08 -23.66
C PRO A 307 4.53 -18.66 -24.05
N THR A 308 4.85 -17.36 -24.12
CA THR A 308 6.16 -16.90 -24.64
C THR A 308 6.89 -15.96 -23.69
N ARG A 309 8.18 -16.23 -23.42
CA ARG A 309 9.06 -15.42 -22.55
C ARG A 309 9.15 -13.94 -22.94
N ASN A 310 9.12 -13.60 -24.22
CA ASN A 310 9.22 -12.22 -24.70
C ASN A 310 7.95 -11.41 -24.39
N ALA A 311 6.77 -12.02 -24.54
CA ALA A 311 5.50 -11.36 -24.22
C ALA A 311 5.36 -11.11 -22.72
N GLN A 312 5.86 -12.01 -21.85
CA GLN A 312 5.89 -11.84 -20.39
C GLN A 312 6.75 -10.64 -19.97
N ALA A 313 7.93 -10.47 -20.59
CA ALA A 313 8.83 -9.35 -20.31
C ALA A 313 8.22 -7.99 -20.70
N ILE A 314 7.56 -7.93 -21.86
CA ILE A 314 6.89 -6.71 -22.35
C ILE A 314 5.70 -6.34 -21.46
N GLN A 315 4.87 -7.31 -21.06
CA GLN A 315 3.75 -7.05 -20.17
C GLN A 315 4.21 -6.64 -18.76
N GLY A 316 5.29 -7.23 -18.25
CA GLY A 316 5.91 -6.83 -16.98
C GLY A 316 6.40 -5.38 -17.01
N ALA A 317 7.07 -4.96 -18.09
CA ALA A 317 7.53 -3.58 -18.27
C ALA A 317 6.35 -2.58 -18.38
N ASN A 318 5.30 -2.93 -19.12
CA ASN A 318 4.10 -2.10 -19.23
C ASN A 318 3.34 -1.98 -17.90
N ALA A 319 3.23 -3.06 -17.13
CA ALA A 319 2.63 -3.04 -15.80
C ALA A 319 3.46 -2.19 -14.83
N ALA A 320 4.79 -2.30 -14.88
CA ALA A 320 5.70 -1.48 -14.10
C ALA A 320 5.58 0.01 -14.45
N PHE A 321 5.51 0.33 -15.75
CA PHE A 321 5.30 1.70 -16.23
C PHE A 321 3.95 2.26 -15.75
N ALA A 322 2.87 1.47 -15.85
CA ALA A 322 1.55 1.88 -15.38
C ALA A 322 1.51 2.07 -13.84
N ALA A 323 2.23 1.24 -13.08
CA ALA A 323 2.28 1.33 -11.62
C ALA A 323 2.88 2.65 -11.11
N VAL A 324 3.78 3.28 -11.89
CA VAL A 324 4.37 4.58 -11.55
C VAL A 324 3.30 5.66 -11.37
N PHE A 325 2.24 5.61 -12.18
CA PHE A 325 1.14 6.59 -12.15
C PHE A 325 -0.03 6.22 -11.21
N LEU A 326 0.08 5.14 -10.46
CA LEU A 326 -0.90 4.85 -9.41
C LEU A 326 -0.68 5.78 -8.20
N ALA A 327 -1.78 6.16 -7.55
CA ALA A 327 -1.70 6.95 -6.32
C ALA A 327 -1.00 6.18 -5.19
N TYR A 328 -0.24 6.88 -4.37
CA TYR A 328 0.29 6.37 -3.12
C TYR A 328 -0.80 6.34 -2.03
N SER A 329 -0.61 5.52 -1.01
CA SER A 329 -1.49 5.55 0.17
C SER A 329 -1.22 6.79 1.01
N GLN A 330 -2.17 7.15 1.87
CA GLN A 330 -1.97 8.27 2.80
C GLN A 330 -0.76 8.05 3.72
N GLU A 331 -0.55 6.81 4.17
CA GLU A 331 0.59 6.46 5.04
C GLU A 331 1.93 6.63 4.30
N ASP A 332 1.98 6.23 3.02
CA ASP A 332 3.16 6.41 2.18
C ASP A 332 3.51 7.89 1.98
N GLU A 333 2.50 8.71 1.68
CA GLU A 333 2.67 10.16 1.50
C GLU A 333 3.17 10.85 2.77
N LEU A 334 2.55 10.55 3.92
CA LEU A 334 2.96 11.11 5.19
C LEU A 334 4.38 10.69 5.59
N LEU A 335 4.79 9.46 5.28
CA LEU A 335 6.16 9.01 5.52
C LEU A 335 7.15 9.69 4.59
N ALA A 336 6.84 9.80 3.30
CA ALA A 336 7.69 10.49 2.34
C ALA A 336 7.89 11.96 2.71
N ASP A 337 6.83 12.66 3.15
CA ASP A 337 6.93 14.05 3.64
C ASP A 337 7.78 14.18 4.90
N LYS A 338 7.69 13.24 5.84
CA LYS A 338 8.55 13.21 7.04
C LYS A 338 10.01 13.06 6.68
N LEU A 339 10.30 12.16 5.75
CA LEU A 339 11.65 11.95 5.23
C LEU A 339 12.12 13.19 4.45
N ALA A 340 11.24 13.87 3.71
CA ALA A 340 11.55 15.10 3.01
C ALA A 340 12.00 16.20 3.98
N VAL A 341 11.26 16.44 5.07
CA VAL A 341 11.64 17.40 6.11
C VAL A 341 12.97 17.04 6.75
N LYS A 342 13.22 15.74 7.03
CA LYS A 342 14.50 15.25 7.58
C LYS A 342 15.64 15.52 6.62
N TYR A 343 15.52 15.09 5.38
CA TYR A 343 16.64 15.12 4.43
C TYR A 343 16.96 16.53 3.97
N THR A 344 15.95 17.40 3.77
CA THR A 344 16.19 18.81 3.46
C THR A 344 16.98 19.49 4.58
N LYS A 345 16.57 19.29 5.85
CA LYS A 345 17.28 19.83 7.01
C LYS A 345 18.73 19.33 7.11
N LEU A 346 18.94 18.02 6.96
CA LEU A 346 20.27 17.41 7.04
C LEU A 346 21.20 17.83 5.89
N ALA A 347 20.62 18.08 4.69
CA ALA A 347 21.35 18.56 3.50
C ALA A 347 21.65 20.07 3.53
N GLY A 348 21.23 20.79 4.59
CA GLY A 348 21.48 22.21 4.75
C GLY A 348 20.47 23.13 4.04
N TYR A 349 19.34 22.61 3.57
CA TYR A 349 18.23 23.37 3.01
C TYR A 349 17.21 23.73 4.10
N ASN A 350 16.44 24.81 3.90
CA ASN A 350 15.34 25.15 4.79
C ASN A 350 14.17 24.18 4.58
N PRO A 351 13.82 23.35 5.58
CA PRO A 351 12.74 22.37 5.44
C PRO A 351 11.34 22.99 5.28
N GLU A 352 11.15 24.30 5.53
CA GLU A 352 9.94 25.03 5.18
C GLU A 352 9.63 24.97 3.68
N GLY A 353 10.65 24.75 2.82
CA GLY A 353 10.46 24.55 1.39
C GLY A 353 9.53 23.37 1.06
N VAL A 354 9.48 22.33 1.89
CA VAL A 354 8.49 21.25 1.76
C VAL A 354 7.07 21.76 1.97
N LEU A 355 6.86 22.61 2.99
CA LEU A 355 5.55 23.15 3.31
C LEU A 355 5.07 24.13 2.24
N THR A 356 5.91 25.11 1.88
CA THR A 356 5.56 26.14 0.89
C THR A 356 5.22 25.54 -0.47
N LEU A 357 5.95 24.51 -0.88
CA LEU A 357 5.62 23.74 -2.08
C LEU A 357 4.24 23.09 -2.00
N LEU A 358 3.93 22.38 -0.91
CA LEU A 358 2.62 21.73 -0.73
C LEU A 358 1.47 22.76 -0.73
N GLU A 359 1.69 23.95 -0.14
CA GLU A 359 0.71 25.02 -0.14
C GLU A 359 0.47 25.59 -1.55
N LYS A 360 1.53 25.81 -2.33
CA LYS A 360 1.41 26.21 -3.74
C LYS A 360 0.66 25.19 -4.58
N LEU A 361 1.01 23.92 -4.41
CA LEU A 361 0.35 22.85 -5.15
C LEU A 361 -1.12 22.70 -4.75
N LYS A 362 -1.53 22.99 -3.51
CA LYS A 362 -2.93 22.96 -3.05
C LYS A 362 -3.82 23.93 -3.82
N ASP A 363 -3.32 25.08 -4.22
CA ASP A 363 -4.09 26.11 -4.90
C ASP A 363 -4.29 25.84 -6.39
N GLU A 364 -3.69 24.80 -6.93
CA GLU A 364 -3.87 24.38 -8.32
C GLU A 364 -5.22 23.69 -8.54
N LYS A 365 -6.09 24.35 -9.32
CA LYS A 365 -7.46 23.89 -9.59
C LYS A 365 -7.58 22.93 -10.76
N GLU A 366 -6.56 22.75 -11.60
CA GLU A 366 -6.64 21.86 -12.76
C GLU A 366 -6.09 20.48 -12.45
N ILE A 367 -6.99 19.54 -12.17
CA ILE A 367 -6.68 18.11 -12.14
C ILE A 367 -6.58 17.62 -13.59
N ARG A 368 -5.37 17.64 -14.15
CA ARG A 368 -5.07 17.00 -15.43
C ARG A 368 -4.74 15.52 -15.23
N GLU A 369 -4.82 14.75 -16.29
CA GLU A 369 -4.70 13.29 -16.28
C GLU A 369 -3.38 12.76 -15.68
N PHE A 370 -2.33 13.57 -15.65
CA PHE A 370 -0.98 13.26 -15.13
C PHE A 370 -0.49 14.26 -14.06
N SER A 371 -1.38 14.96 -13.37
CA SER A 371 -0.99 15.94 -12.35
C SER A 371 -0.42 15.28 -11.09
N TYR A 372 0.43 16.00 -10.35
CA TYR A 372 0.98 15.61 -9.05
C TYR A 372 -0.08 15.10 -8.07
N TRP A 373 -1.28 15.67 -8.10
CA TRP A 373 -2.42 15.27 -7.27
C TRP A 373 -2.93 13.85 -7.50
N ARG A 374 -2.75 13.32 -8.69
CA ARG A 374 -3.19 11.97 -9.01
C ARG A 374 -2.26 10.91 -8.41
N THR A 375 -0.97 11.19 -8.39
CA THR A 375 0.05 10.29 -7.84
C THR A 375 0.29 10.52 -6.36
N HIS A 376 0.14 11.78 -5.88
CA HIS A 376 0.43 12.22 -4.51
C HIS A 376 -0.78 12.90 -3.85
N PRO A 377 -1.82 12.15 -3.47
CA PRO A 377 -3.06 12.69 -2.88
C PRO A 377 -2.87 13.19 -1.43
N TYR A 378 -3.98 13.49 -0.76
CA TYR A 378 -4.08 13.80 0.68
C TYR A 378 -3.43 15.10 1.13
N ILE A 379 -3.39 16.12 0.28
CA ILE A 379 -2.65 17.38 0.50
C ILE A 379 -2.95 18.08 1.83
N THR A 380 -4.21 18.14 2.24
CA THR A 380 -4.60 18.82 3.48
C THR A 380 -3.99 18.16 4.70
N GLN A 381 -3.99 16.82 4.75
CA GLN A 381 -3.39 16.03 5.82
C GLN A 381 -1.86 16.15 5.79
N ARG A 382 -1.26 16.15 4.60
CA ARG A 382 0.17 16.33 4.38
C ARG A 382 0.65 17.69 4.91
N ILE A 383 -0.01 18.79 4.50
CA ILE A 383 0.29 20.15 5.01
C ILE A 383 0.18 20.22 6.53
N ALA A 384 -0.87 19.65 7.11
CA ALA A 384 -1.06 19.64 8.57
C ALA A 384 0.08 18.92 9.30
N MET A 385 0.50 17.78 8.78
CA MET A 385 1.59 16.97 9.34
C MET A 385 2.94 17.69 9.21
N VAL A 386 3.30 18.18 8.02
CA VAL A 386 4.57 18.91 7.80
C VAL A 386 4.63 20.16 8.69
N ARG A 387 3.54 20.93 8.77
CA ARG A 387 3.46 22.10 9.65
C ARG A 387 3.63 21.75 11.13
N SER A 388 3.06 20.63 11.59
CA SER A 388 3.24 20.13 12.95
C SER A 388 4.69 19.75 13.22
N GLN A 389 5.33 19.10 12.27
CA GLN A 389 6.73 18.64 12.36
C GLN A 389 7.71 19.83 12.41
N LEU A 390 7.49 20.86 11.59
CA LEU A 390 8.31 22.08 11.58
C LEU A 390 8.20 22.90 12.89
N ARG A 391 7.07 22.84 13.59
CA ARG A 391 6.85 23.49 14.89
C ARG A 391 7.43 22.75 16.08
N GLY A 392 8.17 21.68 15.88
CA GLY A 392 8.79 20.90 16.94
C GLY A 392 7.84 19.95 17.68
N GLY A 393 6.70 19.61 17.07
CA GLY A 393 5.68 18.74 17.65
C GLY A 393 6.04 17.25 17.73
N MET A 394 7.09 16.81 17.06
CA MET A 394 7.69 15.49 17.19
C MET A 394 9.17 15.55 16.79
N ASP A 395 10.07 15.18 17.67
CA ASP A 395 11.47 14.94 17.32
C ASP A 395 11.51 13.69 16.42
N PHE A 396 12.28 13.73 15.35
CA PHE A 396 12.40 12.61 14.40
C PHE A 396 12.90 11.33 15.08
N ILE A 397 13.70 11.49 16.12
CA ILE A 397 14.20 10.42 16.99
C ILE A 397 13.05 9.70 17.72
N ASP A 398 11.98 10.41 18.07
CA ASP A 398 10.82 9.82 18.75
C ASP A 398 10.03 8.87 17.84
N TYR A 399 10.12 9.01 16.52
CA TYR A 399 9.41 8.13 15.58
C TYR A 399 10.16 6.82 15.30
N ILE A 400 11.51 6.88 15.32
CA ILE A 400 12.37 5.70 15.16
C ILE A 400 12.60 4.99 16.51
N ASN A 401 12.55 5.72 17.64
CA ASN A 401 12.86 5.21 18.97
C ASN A 401 11.64 4.99 19.88
N ILE A 402 10.41 5.02 19.38
CA ILE A 402 9.24 4.65 20.19
C ILE A 402 9.32 3.19 20.70
N GLU A 403 10.16 2.34 20.09
CA GLU A 403 10.36 0.96 20.54
C GLU A 403 11.53 0.77 21.53
N ASN A 404 12.37 1.78 21.77
CA ASN A 404 13.56 1.65 22.64
C ASN A 404 13.45 2.35 24.01
N LYS A 405 12.28 2.90 24.37
CA LYS A 405 12.02 3.36 25.74
C LYS A 405 10.99 2.46 26.39
N SER A 406 11.39 1.26 26.73
CA SER A 406 10.81 0.54 27.87
C SER A 406 11.60 0.91 29.11
N PRO A 407 10.93 1.21 30.25
CA PRO A 407 11.58 1.41 31.52
C PRO A 407 12.18 0.10 32.02
#